data_b8a0d90046e37bf393f01b078616a2c5
#
_entry.id   b8a0d90046e37bf393f01b078616a2c5
#
_cell.length_a   1.000
_cell.length_b   1.000
_cell.length_c   1.000
_cell.angle_alpha   90.00
_cell.angle_beta   90.00
_cell.angle_gamma   90.00
#
_symmetry.space_group_name_H-M   'P 1'
#
loop_
_entity.id
_entity.type
_entity.pdbx_description
1 polymer ?
#
loop_
_entity_poly.entity_id
_entity_poly.type
_entity_poly.pdbx_seq_one_letter_code
_entity_poly.pdbx_strand_id
1 'polypeptide(L)'
;GLNFPNNAPGLYIAPFKNDLVVIMNTFKNMNEKIVVEDVPLNKWINVIIRVEDENVDVYINGSIVKRHVLDSVPKQNYDDVYMSMNGGFSGYSSNLWYYDYGLGTTAIQEIVDNGPDLKMIGEDFLGSKPRYFSLRWFFNNTDSNNQSYGGF
;
A
#
# COMPACT_ATOMS: atom_id res chain seq x y z
N GLY A 1 -0.66 30.76 1.07
CA GLY A 1 0.07 29.74 1.80
C GLY A 1 -0.21 28.39 1.21
N LEU A 2 0.82 27.67 0.81
CA LEU A 2 0.69 26.28 0.41
C LEU A 2 0.24 25.50 1.65
N ASN A 3 -1.01 25.07 1.67
CA ASN A 3 -1.45 24.10 2.66
C ASN A 3 -0.72 22.81 2.35
N PHE A 4 0.31 22.51 3.14
CA PHE A 4 0.90 21.19 3.10
C PHE A 4 -0.18 20.19 3.53
N PRO A 5 -0.38 19.11 2.77
CA PRO A 5 -1.37 18.12 3.14
C PRO A 5 -1.06 17.58 4.53
N ASN A 6 -2.09 17.43 5.36
CA ASN A 6 -1.97 16.75 6.63
C ASN A 6 -1.72 15.28 6.36
N ASN A 7 -0.52 14.79 6.65
CA ASN A 7 -0.15 13.40 6.51
C ASN A 7 -0.29 12.67 7.85
N ALA A 8 -1.34 11.88 7.97
CA ALA A 8 -1.55 11.11 9.19
C ALA A 8 -2.34 9.79 8.93
N PRO A 9 -1.73 8.82 8.25
CA PRO A 9 -0.49 8.83 7.49
C PRO A 9 -0.62 9.28 6.05
N GLY A 10 0.48 9.71 5.42
CA GLY A 10 0.62 9.83 3.98
C GLY A 10 1.52 8.72 3.45
N LEU A 11 1.14 8.05 2.35
CA LEU A 11 1.92 7.01 1.69
C LEU A 11 2.30 7.47 0.28
N TYR A 12 3.58 7.46 -0.02
CA TYR A 12 4.15 7.92 -1.27
C TYR A 12 5.14 6.91 -1.85
N ILE A 13 5.32 6.96 -3.15
CA ILE A 13 6.39 6.26 -3.86
C ILE A 13 7.47 7.27 -4.20
N ALA A 14 8.72 6.95 -3.94
CA ALA A 14 9.84 7.82 -4.25
C ALA A 14 10.01 7.95 -5.77
N PRO A 15 10.25 9.17 -6.31
CA PRO A 15 10.18 9.42 -7.76
C PRO A 15 11.28 8.72 -8.58
N PHE A 16 12.41 8.38 -7.98
CA PHE A 16 13.58 7.82 -8.71
C PHE A 16 14.13 6.54 -8.06
N LYS A 17 13.43 5.99 -7.08
CA LYS A 17 13.81 4.79 -6.35
C LYS A 17 12.59 3.92 -6.12
N ASN A 18 12.80 2.64 -5.89
CA ASN A 18 11.74 1.70 -5.55
C ASN A 18 11.44 1.73 -4.04
N ASP A 19 11.36 2.93 -3.47
CA ASP A 19 11.16 3.11 -2.05
C ASP A 19 9.72 3.58 -1.77
N LEU A 20 9.13 3.06 -0.70
CA LEU A 20 7.92 3.63 -0.13
C LEU A 20 8.31 4.63 0.95
N VAL A 21 7.65 5.76 0.96
CA VAL A 21 7.83 6.80 1.97
C VAL A 21 6.51 7.00 2.71
N VAL A 22 6.51 6.68 3.98
CA VAL A 22 5.41 7.01 4.90
C VAL A 22 5.75 8.33 5.57
N ILE A 23 4.81 9.27 5.54
CA ILE A 23 4.96 10.57 6.19
C ILE A 23 3.92 10.67 7.29
N MET A 24 4.37 11.06 8.48
CA MET A 24 3.51 11.32 9.63
C MET A 24 3.71 12.77 10.09
N ASN A 25 2.61 13.46 10.33
CA ASN A 25 2.64 14.75 11.01
C ASN A 25 2.54 14.51 12.51
N THR A 26 3.51 14.99 13.24
CA THR A 26 3.51 14.96 14.70
C THR A 26 3.36 16.38 15.26
N PHE A 27 3.20 16.51 16.58
CA PHE A 27 3.15 17.84 17.22
C PHE A 27 4.50 18.57 17.18
N LYS A 28 5.61 17.84 17.05
CA LYS A 28 6.95 18.43 16.94
C LYS A 28 7.43 18.56 15.49
N ASN A 29 7.08 17.60 14.65
CA ASN A 29 7.58 17.52 13.28
C ASN A 29 6.40 17.37 12.30
N MET A 30 6.30 18.31 11.36
CA MET A 30 5.22 18.31 10.37
C MET A 30 5.39 17.29 9.24
N ASN A 31 6.58 16.73 9.04
CA ASN A 31 6.87 15.82 7.94
C ASN A 31 7.89 14.75 8.37
N GLU A 32 7.55 13.99 9.39
CA GLU A 32 8.41 12.88 9.81
C GLU A 32 8.34 11.75 8.81
N LYS A 33 9.48 11.40 8.22
CA LYS A 33 9.58 10.45 7.10
C LYS A 33 10.10 9.11 7.57
N ILE A 34 9.40 8.07 7.15
CA ILE A 34 9.77 6.67 7.34
C ILE A 34 9.97 6.07 5.96
N VAL A 35 11.18 5.66 5.63
CA VAL A 35 11.51 5.12 4.32
C VAL A 35 11.64 3.61 4.40
N VAL A 36 10.95 2.92 3.49
CA VAL A 36 11.07 1.49 3.25
C VAL A 36 11.72 1.33 1.88
N GLU A 37 12.96 0.87 1.87
CA GLU A 37 13.78 0.75 0.67
C GLU A 37 13.47 -0.52 -0.11
N ASP A 38 13.77 -0.51 -1.40
CA ASP A 38 13.77 -1.68 -2.30
C ASP A 38 12.45 -2.47 -2.33
N VAL A 39 11.34 -1.77 -2.46
CA VAL A 39 10.04 -2.42 -2.60
C VAL A 39 9.93 -3.14 -3.95
N PRO A 40 9.43 -4.39 -3.97
CA PRO A 40 9.31 -5.15 -5.19
C PRO A 40 8.48 -4.47 -6.27
N LEU A 41 8.99 -4.45 -7.50
CA LEU A 41 8.30 -3.93 -8.68
C LEU A 41 7.55 -5.03 -9.43
N ASN A 42 6.55 -4.62 -10.23
CA ASN A 42 5.76 -5.49 -11.09
C ASN A 42 5.09 -6.65 -10.37
N LYS A 43 4.75 -6.43 -9.10
CA LYS A 43 4.04 -7.40 -8.25
C LYS A 43 3.04 -6.67 -7.38
N TRP A 44 1.94 -7.34 -7.06
CA TRP A 44 1.06 -6.88 -6.00
C TRP A 44 1.79 -7.01 -4.66
N ILE A 45 1.76 -5.94 -3.90
CA ILE A 45 2.23 -5.91 -2.52
C ILE A 45 1.09 -5.43 -1.64
N ASN A 46 0.98 -6.03 -0.47
CA ASN A 46 0.13 -5.52 0.59
C ASN A 46 0.96 -4.61 1.49
N VAL A 47 0.49 -3.40 1.73
CA VAL A 47 1.14 -2.44 2.62
C VAL A 47 0.21 -2.13 3.78
N ILE A 48 0.65 -2.37 5.00
CA ILE A 48 -0.09 -2.00 6.21
C ILE A 48 0.77 -1.04 7.03
N ILE A 49 0.20 0.10 7.39
CA ILE A 49 0.78 1.07 8.31
C ILE A 49 -0.01 0.96 9.61
N ARG A 50 0.62 0.42 10.65
CA ARG A 50 0.04 0.33 11.98
C ARG A 50 0.65 1.41 12.85
N VAL A 51 -0.19 2.23 13.44
CA VAL A 51 0.21 3.30 14.36
C VAL A 51 -0.37 2.99 15.73
N GLU A 52 0.48 2.96 16.73
CA GLU A 52 0.09 2.74 18.12
C GLU A 52 0.93 3.68 19.00
N ASP A 53 0.27 4.65 19.57
CA ASP A 53 0.90 5.77 20.28
C ASP A 53 1.93 6.49 19.40
N GLU A 54 3.21 6.44 19.73
CA GLU A 54 4.33 7.01 18.99
C GLU A 54 5.02 5.97 18.08
N ASN A 55 4.57 4.70 18.11
CA ASN A 55 5.17 3.64 17.32
C ASN A 55 4.47 3.49 15.97
N VAL A 56 5.25 3.47 14.91
CA VAL A 56 4.78 3.20 13.55
C VAL A 56 5.45 1.95 13.02
N ASP A 57 4.66 0.93 12.77
CA ASP A 57 5.09 -0.31 12.15
C ASP A 57 4.61 -0.35 10.69
N VAL A 58 5.51 -0.55 9.76
CA VAL A 58 5.19 -0.75 8.35
C VAL A 58 5.38 -2.22 8.01
N TYR A 59 4.32 -2.82 7.48
CA TYR A 59 4.31 -4.20 7.03
C TYR A 59 4.25 -4.24 5.50
N ILE A 60 5.00 -5.16 4.92
CA ILE A 60 4.84 -5.57 3.53
C ILE A 60 4.55 -7.06 3.50
N ASN A 61 3.42 -7.43 2.90
CA ASN A 61 2.95 -8.83 2.80
C ASN A 61 2.95 -9.57 4.14
N GLY A 62 2.49 -8.90 5.19
CA GLY A 62 2.36 -9.46 6.54
C GLY A 62 3.64 -9.46 7.37
N SER A 63 4.78 -9.08 6.81
CA SER A 63 6.05 -8.99 7.52
C SER A 63 6.38 -7.55 7.89
N ILE A 64 6.84 -7.32 9.12
CA ILE A 64 7.33 -6.00 9.55
C ILE A 64 8.64 -5.73 8.80
N VAL A 65 8.64 -4.68 7.97
CA VAL A 65 9.81 -4.23 7.23
C VAL A 65 10.46 -2.99 7.85
N LYS A 66 9.68 -2.21 8.59
CA LYS A 66 10.17 -1.03 9.29
C LYS A 66 9.41 -0.80 10.58
N ARG A 67 10.14 -0.50 11.64
CA ARG A 67 9.61 0.01 12.90
C ARG A 67 10.26 1.34 13.17
N HIS A 68 9.45 2.33 13.50
CA HIS A 68 9.89 3.68 13.75
C HIS A 68 9.17 4.24 14.98
N VAL A 69 9.91 4.94 15.82
CA VAL A 69 9.35 5.68 16.95
C VAL A 69 9.32 7.15 16.57
N LEU A 70 8.13 7.73 16.55
CA LEU A 70 7.93 9.13 16.22
C LEU A 70 8.52 10.06 17.29
N ASP A 71 8.96 11.23 16.88
CA ASP A 71 9.49 12.26 17.80
C ASP A 71 8.42 12.79 18.79
N SER A 72 7.15 12.58 18.48
CA SER A 72 6.01 12.97 19.30
C SER A 72 4.74 12.29 18.83
N VAL A 73 3.67 12.41 19.60
CA VAL A 73 2.33 11.90 19.27
C VAL A 73 1.90 12.37 17.88
N PRO A 74 1.40 11.46 17.01
CA PRO A 74 0.89 11.82 15.70
C PRO A 74 -0.32 12.72 15.79
N LYS A 75 -0.44 13.66 14.86
CA LYS A 75 -1.63 14.49 14.72
C LYS A 75 -2.73 13.70 14.06
N GLN A 76 -3.96 13.85 14.55
CA GLN A 76 -5.13 13.34 13.85
C GLN A 76 -5.41 14.16 12.60
N ASN A 77 -5.81 13.47 11.54
CA ASN A 77 -6.30 14.08 10.32
C ASN A 77 -7.83 13.96 10.29
N TYR A 78 -8.49 15.10 10.17
CA TYR A 78 -9.96 15.19 10.10
C TYR A 78 -10.45 15.48 8.68
N ASP A 79 -9.52 15.60 7.72
CA ASP A 79 -9.84 15.85 6.33
C ASP A 79 -10.09 14.54 5.56
N ASP A 80 -10.54 14.67 4.34
CA ASP A 80 -10.78 13.57 3.42
C ASP A 80 -9.51 12.78 3.09
N VAL A 81 -9.70 11.53 2.68
CA VAL A 81 -8.63 10.68 2.17
C VAL A 81 -8.46 10.92 0.68
N TYR A 82 -7.26 11.30 0.27
CA TYR A 82 -6.93 11.55 -1.13
C TYR A 82 -6.08 10.40 -1.68
N MET A 83 -6.50 9.89 -2.84
CA MET A 83 -5.75 8.88 -3.59
C MET A 83 -5.21 9.46 -4.89
N SER A 84 -4.05 8.97 -5.33
CA SER A 84 -3.44 9.35 -6.63
C SER A 84 -3.21 10.86 -6.79
N MET A 85 -2.88 11.56 -5.72
CA MET A 85 -2.54 12.98 -5.78
C MET A 85 -1.35 13.22 -6.71
N ASN A 86 -1.29 14.41 -7.31
CA ASN A 86 -0.21 14.83 -8.22
C ASN A 86 0.01 13.91 -9.43
N GLY A 87 -1.06 13.28 -9.93
CA GLY A 87 -0.99 12.40 -11.10
C GLY A 87 -0.74 10.92 -10.76
N GLY A 88 -0.61 10.59 -9.48
CA GLY A 88 -0.46 9.21 -9.04
C GLY A 88 0.87 8.57 -9.43
N PHE A 89 0.84 7.26 -9.62
CA PHE A 89 1.99 6.45 -10.05
C PHE A 89 1.58 5.52 -11.19
N SER A 90 2.54 5.05 -11.97
CA SER A 90 2.29 4.05 -13.02
C SER A 90 2.08 2.68 -12.37
N GLY A 91 0.82 2.29 -12.20
CA GLY A 91 0.47 1.04 -11.54
C GLY A 91 -1.00 0.97 -11.15
N TYR A 92 -1.33 0.00 -10.32
CA TYR A 92 -2.69 -0.26 -9.85
C TYR A 92 -2.72 -0.25 -8.32
N SER A 93 -3.85 0.19 -7.76
CA SER A 93 -4.15 0.09 -6.34
C SER A 93 -5.45 -0.69 -6.14
N SER A 94 -5.50 -1.46 -5.08
CA SER A 94 -6.67 -2.28 -4.74
C SER A 94 -6.88 -2.23 -3.23
N ASN A 95 -8.14 -2.17 -2.81
CA ASN A 95 -8.57 -2.26 -1.43
C ASN A 95 -7.85 -1.28 -0.49
N LEU A 96 -8.39 -0.09 -0.33
CA LEU A 96 -7.97 0.81 0.73
C LEU A 96 -8.89 0.61 1.94
N TRP A 97 -8.29 0.23 3.08
CA TRP A 97 -8.99 0.01 4.34
C TRP A 97 -8.39 0.90 5.44
N TYR A 98 -9.26 1.40 6.28
CA TYR A 98 -8.90 2.09 7.51
C TYR A 98 -9.51 1.34 8.70
N TYR A 99 -8.71 1.15 9.73
CA TYR A 99 -9.10 0.56 11.00
C TYR A 99 -8.84 1.58 12.10
N ASP A 100 -9.80 1.81 12.96
CA ASP A 100 -9.71 2.73 14.11
C ASP A 100 -9.09 2.08 15.35
N TYR A 101 -8.53 0.88 15.18
CA TYR A 101 -7.83 0.11 16.21
C TYR A 101 -6.60 -0.59 15.63
N GLY A 102 -5.65 -0.92 16.52
CA GLY A 102 -4.45 -1.66 16.12
C GLY A 102 -4.77 -3.11 15.71
N LEU A 103 -4.41 -3.48 14.47
CA LEU A 103 -4.59 -4.83 13.99
C LEU A 103 -3.63 -5.80 14.67
N GLY A 104 -4.15 -6.95 15.14
CA GLY A 104 -3.36 -8.06 15.61
C GLY A 104 -2.75 -8.87 14.46
N THR A 105 -1.76 -9.70 14.77
CA THR A 105 -1.02 -10.51 13.77
C THR A 105 -1.93 -11.41 12.92
N THR A 106 -2.95 -12.02 13.54
CA THR A 106 -3.91 -12.88 12.83
C THR A 106 -4.70 -12.10 11.80
N ALA A 107 -5.22 -10.92 12.17
CA ALA A 107 -5.97 -10.07 11.25
C ALA A 107 -5.10 -9.56 10.09
N ILE A 108 -3.84 -9.21 10.36
CA ILE A 108 -2.86 -8.85 9.32
C ILE A 108 -2.66 -10.01 8.36
N GLN A 109 -2.50 -11.23 8.86
CA GLN A 109 -2.33 -12.41 8.01
C GLN A 109 -3.57 -12.71 7.17
N GLU A 110 -4.76 -12.58 7.72
CA GLU A 110 -6.02 -12.74 6.98
C GLU A 110 -6.15 -11.73 5.83
N ILE A 111 -5.77 -10.47 6.05
CA ILE A 111 -5.75 -9.44 5.00
C ILE A 111 -4.80 -9.83 3.87
N VAL A 112 -3.62 -10.33 4.21
CA VAL A 112 -2.62 -10.77 3.23
C VAL A 112 -3.09 -12.00 2.46
N ASP A 113 -3.70 -12.96 3.14
CA ASP A 113 -4.20 -14.20 2.52
C ASP A 113 -5.40 -13.95 1.59
N ASN A 114 -6.20 -12.93 1.87
CA ASN A 114 -7.30 -12.50 1.00
C ASN A 114 -6.82 -11.94 -0.34
N GLY A 115 -5.61 -11.39 -0.39
CA GLY A 115 -5.03 -10.83 -1.61
C GLY A 115 -5.73 -9.56 -2.13
N PRO A 116 -5.26 -9.02 -3.27
CA PRO A 116 -5.85 -7.85 -3.90
C PRO A 116 -7.21 -8.17 -4.52
N ASP A 117 -8.10 -7.20 -4.60
CA ASP A 117 -9.28 -7.29 -5.44
C ASP A 117 -8.88 -6.91 -6.88
N LEU A 118 -8.94 -7.89 -7.77
CA LEU A 118 -8.59 -7.73 -9.19
C LEU A 118 -9.80 -7.40 -10.07
N LYS A 119 -10.99 -7.31 -9.48
CA LYS A 119 -12.19 -6.92 -10.22
C LYS A 119 -12.12 -5.43 -10.56
N MET A 120 -11.99 -5.12 -11.82
CA MET A 120 -12.26 -3.78 -12.31
C MET A 120 -13.77 -3.56 -12.43
N ILE A 121 -14.22 -2.32 -12.26
CA ILE A 121 -15.63 -1.98 -12.49
C ILE A 121 -15.96 -2.28 -13.95
N GLY A 122 -16.80 -3.31 -14.18
CA GLY A 122 -17.26 -3.71 -15.51
C GLY A 122 -16.64 -4.98 -16.08
N GLU A 123 -15.72 -5.63 -15.39
CA GLU A 123 -15.16 -6.93 -15.81
C GLU A 123 -15.41 -8.01 -14.76
N ASP A 124 -16.12 -9.07 -15.17
CA ASP A 124 -16.24 -10.29 -14.37
C ASP A 124 -14.96 -11.13 -14.54
N PHE A 125 -14.01 -10.92 -13.67
CA PHE A 125 -12.82 -11.78 -13.59
C PHE A 125 -13.19 -13.13 -12.96
N LEU A 126 -13.35 -14.15 -13.79
CA LEU A 126 -13.51 -15.54 -13.39
C LEU A 126 -12.15 -16.13 -12.98
N GLY A 127 -11.73 -15.90 -11.75
CA GLY A 127 -10.50 -16.50 -11.22
C GLY A 127 -10.36 -16.36 -9.71
N SER A 128 -9.77 -17.38 -9.06
CA SER A 128 -9.45 -17.30 -7.63
C SER A 128 -8.34 -16.24 -7.43
N LYS A 129 -8.54 -15.33 -6.47
CA LYS A 129 -7.55 -14.32 -6.10
C LYS A 129 -6.21 -14.99 -5.73
N PRO A 130 -5.12 -14.63 -6.40
CA PRO A 130 -3.81 -15.16 -6.01
C PRO A 130 -3.34 -14.53 -4.71
N ARG A 131 -2.65 -15.29 -3.89
CA ARG A 131 -1.99 -14.74 -2.69
C ARG A 131 -0.87 -13.78 -3.13
N TYR A 132 -0.62 -12.74 -2.33
CA TYR A 132 0.54 -11.88 -2.54
C TYR A 132 1.83 -12.71 -2.58
N PHE A 133 2.68 -12.50 -3.59
CA PHE A 133 3.91 -13.27 -3.84
C PHE A 133 3.73 -14.78 -4.08
N SER A 134 2.53 -15.26 -4.39
CA SER A 134 2.39 -16.67 -4.77
C SER A 134 3.05 -16.97 -6.12
N LEU A 135 3.62 -18.17 -6.28
CA LEU A 135 4.13 -18.64 -7.57
C LEU A 135 3.03 -18.67 -8.63
N ARG A 136 1.79 -18.93 -8.23
CA ARG A 136 0.62 -18.90 -9.09
C ARG A 136 0.37 -17.53 -9.72
N TRP A 137 0.64 -16.45 -9.00
CA TRP A 137 0.55 -15.10 -9.52
C TRP A 137 1.65 -14.81 -10.56
N PHE A 138 2.84 -15.37 -10.37
CA PHE A 138 3.96 -15.22 -11.29
C PHE A 138 3.69 -15.89 -12.64
N PHE A 139 3.05 -17.07 -12.65
CA PHE A 139 2.75 -17.83 -13.87
C PHE A 139 1.48 -17.34 -14.60
N ASN A 140 0.47 -16.82 -13.91
CA ASN A 140 -0.74 -16.31 -14.56
C ASN A 140 -0.52 -15.04 -15.40
N ASN A 141 0.56 -14.30 -15.15
CA ASN A 141 0.87 -13.11 -15.96
C ASN A 141 1.56 -13.44 -17.30
N THR A 142 1.96 -14.68 -17.54
CA THR A 142 2.60 -15.09 -18.78
C THR A 142 1.60 -15.57 -19.86
N ASP A 143 0.38 -15.93 -19.47
CA ASP A 143 -0.60 -16.50 -20.40
C ASP A 143 -1.51 -15.45 -21.09
N SER A 144 -1.52 -14.20 -20.65
CA SER A 144 -2.37 -13.16 -21.24
C SER A 144 -1.80 -12.52 -22.53
N ASN A 145 -0.59 -12.88 -22.96
CA ASN A 145 0.03 -12.32 -24.17
C ASN A 145 -0.07 -13.22 -25.41
N ASN A 146 -0.83 -14.33 -25.35
CA ASN A 146 -1.02 -15.23 -26.48
C ASN A 146 -2.48 -15.32 -26.95
N GLN A 147 -3.15 -14.18 -27.15
CA GLN A 147 -4.28 -14.17 -28.07
C GLN A 147 -3.77 -13.86 -29.48
N SER A 148 -3.53 -14.93 -30.20
CA SER A 148 -3.27 -14.91 -31.65
C SER A 148 -4.38 -14.16 -32.38
N TYR A 149 -4.01 -13.16 -33.13
CA TYR A 149 -4.81 -12.67 -34.25
C TYR A 149 -4.92 -13.78 -35.29
N GLY A 150 -5.98 -14.55 -35.23
CA GLY A 150 -6.44 -15.41 -36.30
C GLY A 150 -7.40 -14.61 -37.16
N GLY A 151 -6.96 -14.31 -38.37
CA GLY A 151 -7.74 -13.62 -39.36
C GLY A 151 -8.92 -14.45 -39.91
N PHE A 152 -9.91 -13.77 -40.38
CA PHE A 152 -10.56 -13.82 -41.71
C PHE A 152 -11.52 -12.65 -41.78
#